data_b9b12e3c83f831b900bc8e75df762582
#
_entry.id   b9b12e3c83f831b900bc8e75df762582
#
_cell.length_a   1.000
_cell.length_b   1.000
_cell.length_c   1.000
_cell.angle_alpha   90.00
_cell.angle_beta   90.00
_cell.angle_gamma   90.00
#
_symmetry.space_group_name_H-M   'P 1'
#
loop_
_entity.id
_entity.type
_entity.pdbx_description
1 polymer ?
#
loop_
_entity_poly.entity_id
_entity_poly.type
_entity_poly.pdbx_seq_one_letter_code
_entity_poly.pdbx_strand_id
1 'polypeptide(L)'
;MQSLKPAPANDSIKTGRARFRLSSAIAVLALTASGACVAQVQKDREFQECPECPVMVGIPAGTFIMGSPRSENGRFDSEGPQHEVTIKSFALGKYDVTSEQFLTFLRETGYQPKACSSILDMKWNVPGHGRAYAPYAGEPPRWPAVCLDWRDAEKYIAWLNDKARAAHPTLNYSSAAYRLPTEAEWEYAARAGTTTARWWGNDIGVAKANCNGCGSQWDNRLLADVDSFRPNSFGLYGMLGNAWQWTGDCWHRNFVGAPQDGSAWTEEACDKHVIRGGSWSNLPVFVRSAARSGSGLNGGDYDYSSLTGFRVARDLPSQDD
;
A
#
# COMPACT_ATOMS: atom_id res chain seq x y z
N MET A 1 -73.60 -42.57 4.76
CA MET A 1 -74.80 -42.33 3.94
C MET A 1 -74.37 -41.57 2.70
N GLN A 2 -74.34 -42.22 1.66
CA GLN A 2 -74.78 -41.85 0.31
C GLN A 2 -73.95 -40.72 -0.34
N SER A 3 -73.39 -40.83 -1.47
CA SER A 3 -73.56 -41.69 -2.65
C SER A 3 -73.24 -40.86 -3.88
N LEU A 4 -72.26 -41.33 -4.69
CA LEU A 4 -72.27 -41.45 -6.15
C LEU A 4 -72.18 -40.18 -7.03
N LYS A 5 -71.07 -39.97 -7.78
CA LYS A 5 -70.78 -40.34 -9.19
C LYS A 5 -71.57 -39.56 -10.26
N PRO A 6 -71.13 -39.53 -11.53
CA PRO A 6 -69.78 -39.47 -12.13
C PRO A 6 -69.67 -38.43 -13.28
N ALA A 7 -68.53 -38.49 -13.97
CA ALA A 7 -68.06 -37.71 -15.13
C ALA A 7 -69.00 -37.89 -16.41
N PRO A 8 -68.72 -37.07 -17.48
CA PRO A 8 -67.95 -37.70 -18.56
C PRO A 8 -66.95 -36.74 -19.30
N ALA A 9 -66.19 -37.37 -20.13
CA ALA A 9 -65.02 -37.04 -20.87
C ALA A 9 -65.30 -36.28 -22.21
N ASN A 10 -64.12 -35.99 -22.83
CA ASN A 10 -63.84 -35.62 -24.24
C ASN A 10 -63.78 -34.08 -24.50
N ASP A 11 -62.87 -33.55 -25.26
CA ASP A 11 -62.08 -34.07 -26.39
C ASP A 11 -60.85 -33.17 -26.64
N SER A 12 -59.81 -33.82 -27.13
CA SER A 12 -58.72 -33.38 -27.98
C SER A 12 -58.73 -31.98 -28.57
N ILE A 13 -57.55 -31.33 -28.69
CA ILE A 13 -56.94 -31.00 -29.99
C ILE A 13 -55.58 -30.29 -29.79
N LYS A 14 -54.53 -30.95 -30.25
CA LYS A 14 -53.36 -30.50 -31.06
C LYS A 14 -52.52 -29.29 -30.74
N THR A 15 -51.27 -29.61 -30.54
CA THR A 15 -50.06 -29.12 -31.23
C THR A 15 -49.67 -27.63 -31.07
N GLY A 16 -48.54 -27.44 -30.45
CA GLY A 16 -47.77 -26.19 -30.51
C GLY A 16 -46.38 -26.38 -29.93
N ARG A 17 -45.50 -27.06 -30.70
CA ARG A 17 -44.05 -27.00 -30.45
C ARG A 17 -43.60 -25.53 -30.62
N ALA A 18 -43.14 -24.89 -29.56
CA ALA A 18 -42.30 -23.74 -29.69
C ALA A 18 -41.11 -23.90 -28.74
N ARG A 19 -39.98 -23.91 -29.36
CA ARG A 19 -38.62 -24.02 -28.82
C ARG A 19 -38.31 -22.89 -27.86
N PHE A 20 -37.90 -23.20 -26.65
CA PHE A 20 -37.10 -22.28 -25.84
C PHE A 20 -35.83 -23.03 -25.41
N ARG A 21 -34.82 -22.93 -26.25
CA ARG A 21 -33.43 -23.13 -25.87
C ARG A 21 -32.72 -21.92 -26.44
N LEU A 22 -32.30 -20.98 -25.58
CA LEU A 22 -31.12 -20.15 -25.65
C LEU A 22 -31.23 -19.07 -24.57
N SER A 23 -30.67 -19.26 -23.42
CA SER A 23 -30.36 -18.16 -22.49
C SER A 23 -29.51 -18.62 -21.30
N SER A 24 -28.56 -19.53 -21.49
CA SER A 24 -27.62 -19.85 -20.38
C SER A 24 -26.15 -19.73 -20.74
N ALA A 25 -25.79 -19.25 -21.95
CA ALA A 25 -24.40 -19.21 -22.39
C ALA A 25 -23.76 -17.81 -22.34
N ILE A 26 -24.54 -16.73 -22.11
CA ILE A 26 -24.01 -15.35 -22.23
C ILE A 26 -23.49 -14.81 -20.88
N ALA A 27 -23.95 -15.30 -19.74
CA ALA A 27 -23.56 -14.77 -18.43
C ALA A 27 -22.13 -15.16 -17.97
N VAL A 28 -21.59 -16.29 -18.48
CA VAL A 28 -20.24 -16.76 -18.05
C VAL A 28 -19.12 -16.07 -18.82
N LEU A 29 -19.33 -15.63 -20.07
CA LEU A 29 -18.31 -14.93 -20.85
C LEU A 29 -18.08 -13.47 -20.40
N ALA A 30 -19.09 -12.82 -19.83
CA ALA A 30 -18.96 -11.42 -19.39
C ALA A 30 -18.08 -11.26 -18.14
N LEU A 31 -18.08 -12.22 -17.22
CA LEU A 31 -17.26 -12.20 -16.00
C LEU A 31 -15.77 -12.44 -16.26
N THR A 32 -15.42 -13.26 -17.24
CA THR A 32 -14.03 -13.52 -17.61
C THR A 32 -13.41 -12.39 -18.41
N ALA A 33 -14.18 -11.69 -19.25
CA ALA A 33 -13.70 -10.54 -20.01
C ALA A 33 -13.42 -9.32 -19.13
N SER A 34 -14.22 -9.09 -18.09
CA SER A 34 -14.00 -7.99 -17.15
C SER A 34 -12.72 -8.18 -16.33
N GLY A 35 -12.46 -9.39 -15.83
CA GLY A 35 -11.26 -9.70 -15.06
C GLY A 35 -9.98 -9.61 -15.90
N ALA A 36 -10.00 -10.05 -17.15
CA ALA A 36 -8.86 -9.96 -18.05
C ALA A 36 -8.56 -8.50 -18.46
N CYS A 37 -9.60 -7.70 -18.71
CA CYS A 37 -9.44 -6.28 -19.05
C CYS A 37 -8.86 -5.47 -17.87
N VAL A 38 -9.34 -5.70 -16.66
CA VAL A 38 -8.79 -5.04 -15.44
C VAL A 38 -7.33 -5.43 -15.21
N ALA A 39 -6.99 -6.71 -15.35
CA ALA A 39 -5.63 -7.19 -15.20
C ALA A 39 -4.67 -6.60 -16.25
N GLN A 40 -5.12 -6.44 -17.50
CA GLN A 40 -4.33 -5.84 -18.58
C GLN A 40 -4.10 -4.35 -18.32
N VAL A 41 -5.16 -3.57 -18.00
CA VAL A 41 -5.05 -2.14 -17.66
C VAL A 41 -4.10 -1.90 -16.47
N GLN A 42 -4.05 -2.82 -15.51
CA GLN A 42 -3.15 -2.72 -14.36
C GLN A 42 -1.69 -2.99 -14.75
N LYS A 43 -1.45 -3.98 -15.61
CA LYS A 43 -0.12 -4.32 -16.11
C LYS A 43 0.49 -3.18 -16.95
N ASP A 44 -0.32 -2.45 -17.69
CA ASP A 44 0.10 -1.32 -18.53
C ASP A 44 0.49 -0.08 -17.69
N ARG A 45 0.22 -0.09 -16.38
CA ARG A 45 0.62 0.97 -15.44
C ARG A 45 1.89 0.66 -14.66
N GLU A 46 2.42 -0.57 -14.74
CA GLU A 46 3.63 -0.96 -14.04
C GLU A 46 4.86 -0.65 -14.90
N PHE A 47 5.89 -0.09 -14.27
CA PHE A 47 7.17 0.18 -14.92
C PHE A 47 8.33 0.06 -13.92
N GLN A 48 9.53 -0.14 -14.44
CA GLN A 48 10.78 -0.17 -13.70
C GLN A 48 11.84 0.54 -14.53
N GLU A 49 12.50 1.55 -13.97
CA GLU A 49 13.39 2.43 -14.75
C GLU A 49 14.84 1.95 -14.81
N CYS A 50 15.27 1.18 -13.84
CA CYS A 50 16.60 0.58 -13.79
C CYS A 50 16.56 -0.78 -13.10
N PRO A 51 17.59 -1.64 -13.24
CA PRO A 51 17.59 -2.96 -12.58
C PRO A 51 17.44 -2.89 -11.06
N GLU A 52 18.04 -1.89 -10.42
CA GLU A 52 17.98 -1.65 -8.97
C GLU A 52 16.74 -0.86 -8.56
N CYS A 53 16.05 -0.22 -9.52
CA CYS A 53 14.87 0.57 -9.25
C CYS A 53 13.71 -0.32 -8.79
N PRO A 54 12.85 0.15 -7.89
CA PRO A 54 11.63 -0.57 -7.53
C PRO A 54 10.64 -0.61 -8.70
N VAL A 55 9.81 -1.64 -8.74
CA VAL A 55 8.65 -1.68 -9.63
C VAL A 55 7.65 -0.63 -9.15
N MET A 56 7.28 0.29 -10.04
CA MET A 56 6.34 1.37 -9.79
C MET A 56 4.99 1.08 -10.41
N VAL A 57 3.93 1.59 -9.80
CA VAL A 57 2.55 1.53 -10.30
C VAL A 57 2.04 2.96 -10.50
N GLY A 58 1.59 3.27 -11.71
CA GLY A 58 0.92 4.55 -12.00
C GLY A 58 -0.42 4.66 -11.28
N ILE A 59 -0.58 5.69 -10.47
CA ILE A 59 -1.79 6.00 -9.72
C ILE A 59 -2.53 7.14 -10.43
N PRO A 60 -3.81 6.95 -10.80
CA PRO A 60 -4.56 7.99 -11.51
C PRO A 60 -4.81 9.20 -10.62
N ALA A 61 -4.91 10.36 -11.23
CA ALA A 61 -5.43 11.56 -10.57
C ALA A 61 -6.87 11.33 -10.08
N GLY A 62 -7.26 12.01 -9.02
CA GLY A 62 -8.61 11.92 -8.49
C GLY A 62 -8.80 12.73 -7.22
N THR A 63 -10.02 12.71 -6.71
CA THR A 63 -10.40 13.40 -5.48
C THR A 63 -10.96 12.39 -4.48
N PHE A 64 -10.62 12.53 -3.20
CA PHE A 64 -11.12 11.66 -2.15
C PHE A 64 -11.32 12.42 -0.84
N ILE A 65 -12.02 11.80 0.09
CA ILE A 65 -12.17 12.32 1.45
C ILE A 65 -11.09 11.69 2.33
N MET A 66 -10.11 12.49 2.73
CA MET A 66 -9.02 12.09 3.62
C MET A 66 -9.49 12.09 5.08
N GLY A 67 -8.98 11.14 5.86
CA GLY A 67 -9.33 10.95 7.25
C GLY A 67 -10.50 9.98 7.47
N SER A 68 -10.92 9.82 8.71
CA SER A 68 -11.98 8.88 9.08
C SER A 68 -13.23 9.58 9.63
N PRO A 69 -14.43 9.06 9.35
CA PRO A 69 -15.66 9.57 9.94
C PRO A 69 -15.69 9.28 11.46
N ARG A 70 -16.40 10.10 12.23
CA ARG A 70 -16.53 9.90 13.69
C ARG A 70 -17.10 8.54 14.09
N SER A 71 -17.83 7.90 13.18
CA SER A 71 -18.42 6.57 13.36
C SER A 71 -17.47 5.41 13.07
N GLU A 72 -16.26 5.66 12.56
CA GLU A 72 -15.32 4.58 12.26
C GLU A 72 -14.78 3.96 13.54
N ASN A 73 -14.91 2.65 13.66
CA ASN A 73 -14.48 1.93 14.85
C ASN A 73 -12.94 1.98 14.99
N GLY A 74 -12.49 2.37 16.17
CA GLY A 74 -11.06 2.50 16.46
C GLY A 74 -10.40 3.76 15.90
N ARG A 75 -11.19 4.76 15.49
CA ARG A 75 -10.71 6.05 15.04
C ARG A 75 -9.94 6.80 16.14
N PHE A 76 -8.87 7.49 15.75
CA PHE A 76 -8.15 8.45 16.59
C PHE A 76 -8.53 9.89 16.21
N ASP A 77 -8.46 10.83 17.16
CA ASP A 77 -8.78 12.24 16.91
C ASP A 77 -7.86 12.90 15.88
N SER A 78 -6.63 12.40 15.77
CA SER A 78 -5.66 12.84 14.77
C SER A 78 -6.07 12.56 13.32
N GLU A 79 -7.04 11.68 13.08
CA GLU A 79 -7.55 11.31 11.76
C GLU A 79 -8.66 12.25 11.25
N GLY A 80 -8.83 13.40 11.87
CA GLY A 80 -9.88 14.37 11.50
C GLY A 80 -9.42 15.81 11.63
N PRO A 81 -10.29 16.74 11.18
CA PRO A 81 -11.55 16.52 10.49
C PRO A 81 -11.37 15.88 9.12
N GLN A 82 -12.36 15.11 8.64
CA GLN A 82 -12.38 14.69 7.24
C GLN A 82 -12.42 15.92 6.33
N HIS A 83 -11.66 15.89 5.24
CA HIS A 83 -11.61 16.96 4.25
C HIS A 83 -11.37 16.36 2.86
N GLU A 84 -11.80 17.09 1.85
CA GLU A 84 -11.58 16.71 0.47
C GLU A 84 -10.15 17.07 0.03
N VAL A 85 -9.50 16.14 -0.67
CA VAL A 85 -8.16 16.33 -1.24
C VAL A 85 -8.14 15.90 -2.70
N THR A 86 -7.56 16.73 -3.54
CA THR A 86 -7.32 16.44 -4.96
C THR A 86 -5.90 15.94 -5.15
N ILE A 87 -5.75 14.76 -5.73
CA ILE A 87 -4.46 14.12 -6.01
C ILE A 87 -4.18 14.20 -7.50
N LYS A 88 -3.00 14.66 -7.87
CA LYS A 88 -2.47 14.57 -9.24
C LYS A 88 -2.04 13.13 -9.53
N SER A 89 -1.94 12.76 -10.82
CA SER A 89 -1.37 11.46 -11.17
C SER A 89 0.10 11.37 -10.72
N PHE A 90 0.47 10.26 -10.13
CA PHE A 90 1.82 9.97 -9.67
C PHE A 90 2.10 8.47 -9.80
N ALA A 91 3.30 8.02 -9.53
CA ALA A 91 3.60 6.60 -9.39
C ALA A 91 4.00 6.28 -7.96
N LEU A 92 3.62 5.09 -7.47
CA LEU A 92 3.95 4.59 -6.16
C LEU A 92 4.63 3.23 -6.27
N GLY A 93 5.62 2.96 -5.43
CA GLY A 93 6.25 1.65 -5.34
C GLY A 93 5.21 0.56 -5.12
N LYS A 94 5.22 -0.46 -6.00
CA LYS A 94 4.31 -1.62 -5.91
C LYS A 94 4.36 -2.29 -4.56
N TYR A 95 5.56 -2.29 -3.97
CA TYR A 95 5.91 -2.85 -2.68
C TYR A 95 6.59 -1.80 -1.81
N ASP A 96 6.74 -2.09 -0.53
CA ASP A 96 7.75 -1.43 0.30
C ASP A 96 9.14 -1.66 -0.31
N VAL A 97 10.07 -0.73 -0.10
CA VAL A 97 11.47 -0.96 -0.42
C VAL A 97 11.92 -2.20 0.35
N THR A 98 12.49 -3.17 -0.36
CA THR A 98 12.88 -4.44 0.25
C THR A 98 14.24 -4.34 0.93
N SER A 99 14.49 -5.26 1.88
CA SER A 99 15.78 -5.41 2.52
C SER A 99 16.91 -5.60 1.49
N GLU A 100 16.67 -6.35 0.41
CA GLU A 100 17.64 -6.55 -0.67
C GLU A 100 17.99 -5.24 -1.39
N GLN A 101 16.97 -4.45 -1.74
CA GLN A 101 17.15 -3.15 -2.40
C GLN A 101 17.92 -2.18 -1.49
N PHE A 102 17.58 -2.12 -0.22
CA PHE A 102 18.28 -1.26 0.73
C PHE A 102 19.72 -1.72 0.98
N LEU A 103 19.98 -3.03 1.06
CA LEU A 103 21.33 -3.57 1.14
C LEU A 103 22.17 -3.24 -0.09
N THR A 104 21.59 -3.22 -1.28
CA THR A 104 22.28 -2.81 -2.50
C THR A 104 22.74 -1.36 -2.41
N PHE A 105 21.87 -0.46 -1.96
CA PHE A 105 22.23 0.94 -1.65
C PHE A 105 23.39 1.03 -0.64
N LEU A 106 23.32 0.28 0.47
CA LEU A 106 24.38 0.31 1.48
C LEU A 106 25.71 -0.17 0.93
N ARG A 107 25.73 -1.25 0.11
CA ARG A 107 26.95 -1.77 -0.51
C ARG A 107 27.59 -0.79 -1.50
N GLU A 108 26.77 -0.14 -2.32
CA GLU A 108 27.27 0.75 -3.36
C GLU A 108 27.76 2.09 -2.80
N THR A 109 27.12 2.59 -1.76
CA THR A 109 27.44 3.92 -1.20
C THR A 109 28.36 3.88 0.00
N GLY A 110 28.50 2.73 0.65
CA GLY A 110 29.18 2.63 1.95
C GLY A 110 28.42 3.34 3.09
N TYR A 111 27.16 3.77 2.87
CA TYR A 111 26.35 4.40 3.87
C TYR A 111 26.11 3.50 5.07
N GLN A 112 26.10 4.07 6.27
CA GLN A 112 25.93 3.35 7.55
C GLN A 112 24.72 3.92 8.27
N PRO A 113 23.55 3.27 8.23
CA PRO A 113 22.40 3.68 9.04
C PRO A 113 22.73 3.49 10.53
N LYS A 114 22.05 4.25 11.39
CA LYS A 114 22.21 4.08 12.83
C LYS A 114 21.72 2.69 13.27
N ALA A 115 22.23 2.22 14.42
CA ALA A 115 21.82 0.94 14.97
C ALA A 115 20.33 0.97 15.34
N CYS A 116 19.62 -0.07 14.95
CA CYS A 116 18.22 -0.28 15.27
C CYS A 116 18.04 -0.65 16.74
N SER A 117 17.13 0.02 17.42
CA SER A 117 16.58 -0.43 18.69
C SER A 117 15.45 -1.42 18.38
N SER A 118 15.75 -2.70 18.32
CA SER A 118 14.82 -3.71 17.83
C SER A 118 14.52 -4.78 18.87
N ILE A 119 13.24 -5.13 19.02
CA ILE A 119 12.76 -6.31 19.74
C ILE A 119 13.34 -7.61 19.13
N LEU A 120 13.70 -7.59 17.83
CA LEU A 120 14.22 -8.73 17.08
C LEU A 120 15.75 -8.71 16.91
N ASP A 121 16.46 -7.82 17.62
CA ASP A 121 17.92 -7.63 17.49
C ASP A 121 18.42 -7.49 16.03
N MET A 122 17.60 -6.86 15.19
CA MET A 122 17.86 -6.65 13.77
C MET A 122 18.91 -5.56 13.59
N LYS A 123 19.99 -5.87 12.85
CA LYS A 123 21.09 -4.95 12.54
C LYS A 123 21.43 -5.07 11.06
N TRP A 124 21.65 -3.94 10.41
CA TRP A 124 22.13 -3.96 9.02
C TRP A 124 23.57 -4.45 8.95
N ASN A 125 23.82 -5.52 8.18
CA ASN A 125 25.16 -6.05 7.95
C ASN A 125 25.66 -5.62 6.57
N VAL A 126 26.56 -4.65 6.56
CA VAL A 126 27.28 -4.30 5.34
C VAL A 126 28.57 -5.12 5.34
N PRO A 127 28.83 -5.99 4.33
CA PRO A 127 30.06 -6.75 4.23
C PRO A 127 31.29 -5.84 4.34
N GLY A 128 32.25 -6.20 5.20
CA GLY A 128 33.45 -5.40 5.47
C GLY A 128 33.39 -4.47 6.66
N HIS A 129 32.24 -4.25 7.29
CA HIS A 129 32.05 -3.33 8.41
C HIS A 129 31.57 -3.98 9.73
N GLY A 130 31.63 -5.28 9.84
CA GLY A 130 31.57 -6.04 11.11
C GLY A 130 30.26 -6.07 11.87
N ARG A 131 29.09 -5.73 11.28
CA ARG A 131 27.77 -5.89 11.90
C ARG A 131 26.75 -6.42 10.90
N ALA A 132 26.03 -7.47 11.29
CA ALA A 132 25.18 -8.26 10.43
C ALA A 132 23.69 -7.88 10.54
N TYR A 133 23.03 -7.63 9.39
CA TYR A 133 21.62 -7.94 9.27
C TYR A 133 21.52 -9.44 8.98
N ALA A 134 21.27 -10.22 9.99
CA ALA A 134 20.96 -11.64 9.81
C ALA A 134 20.03 -12.10 10.92
N PRO A 135 18.73 -12.19 10.68
CA PRO A 135 17.95 -13.16 11.40
C PRO A 135 18.07 -14.57 10.77
N TYR A 136 18.62 -14.71 9.56
CA TYR A 136 18.73 -16.03 8.90
C TYR A 136 20.02 -16.14 8.07
N ALA A 137 20.69 -17.29 8.21
CA ALA A 137 21.75 -17.69 7.30
C ALA A 137 21.11 -18.03 5.95
N GLY A 138 21.17 -17.12 4.98
CA GLY A 138 20.56 -17.27 3.65
C GLY A 138 20.50 -15.96 2.89
N GLU A 139 19.87 -15.97 1.72
CA GLU A 139 19.58 -14.78 0.95
C GLU A 139 18.67 -13.82 1.75
N PRO A 140 18.84 -12.49 1.62
CA PRO A 140 18.00 -11.55 2.31
C PRO A 140 16.54 -11.80 1.90
N PRO A 141 15.62 -11.98 2.88
CA PRO A 141 14.22 -12.17 2.57
C PRO A 141 13.67 -10.92 1.87
N ARG A 142 12.63 -11.10 1.07
CA ARG A 142 11.89 -9.99 0.43
C ARG A 142 11.05 -9.20 1.45
N TRP A 143 11.57 -9.04 2.65
CA TRP A 143 10.93 -8.24 3.70
C TRP A 143 11.05 -6.74 3.41
N PRO A 144 10.13 -5.92 3.93
CA PRO A 144 10.34 -4.49 3.97
C PRO A 144 11.68 -4.14 4.61
N ALA A 145 12.37 -3.17 4.04
CA ALA A 145 13.51 -2.55 4.72
C ALA A 145 12.98 -1.78 5.94
N VAL A 146 13.42 -2.18 7.12
CA VAL A 146 13.07 -1.56 8.41
C VAL A 146 14.33 -1.25 9.20
N CYS A 147 14.24 -0.76 10.40
CA CYS A 147 15.41 -0.31 11.17
C CYS A 147 16.13 0.86 10.51
N LEU A 148 15.37 1.80 10.02
CA LEU A 148 15.84 3.02 9.36
C LEU A 148 14.97 4.20 9.82
N ASP A 149 15.56 5.40 9.86
CA ASP A 149 14.81 6.62 10.09
C ASP A 149 14.39 7.28 8.77
N TRP A 150 13.69 8.39 8.88
CA TRP A 150 13.26 9.18 7.73
C TRP A 150 14.46 9.68 6.88
N ARG A 151 15.59 10.02 7.50
CA ARG A 151 16.78 10.49 6.80
C ARG A 151 17.47 9.37 6.04
N ASP A 152 17.44 8.14 6.55
CA ASP A 152 17.96 6.96 5.84
C ASP A 152 17.15 6.71 4.56
N ALA A 153 15.81 6.89 4.64
CA ALA A 153 14.94 6.81 3.45
C ALA A 153 15.28 7.90 2.42
N GLU A 154 15.50 9.14 2.84
CA GLU A 154 15.93 10.23 1.96
C GLU A 154 17.30 9.95 1.31
N LYS A 155 18.25 9.35 2.03
CA LYS A 155 19.56 8.96 1.46
C LYS A 155 19.41 7.87 0.39
N TYR A 156 18.56 6.87 0.65
CA TYR A 156 18.21 5.87 -0.35
C TYR A 156 17.59 6.49 -1.59
N ILE A 157 16.64 7.41 -1.41
CA ILE A 157 15.94 8.10 -2.50
C ILE A 157 16.92 8.95 -3.34
N ALA A 158 17.86 9.64 -2.71
CA ALA A 158 18.88 10.39 -3.44
C ALA A 158 19.74 9.46 -4.32
N TRP A 159 20.21 8.34 -3.79
CA TRP A 159 20.93 7.31 -4.56
C TRP A 159 20.06 6.74 -5.69
N LEU A 160 18.79 6.45 -5.45
CA LEU A 160 17.85 5.94 -6.44
C LEU A 160 17.66 6.92 -7.61
N ASN A 161 17.57 8.22 -7.32
CA ASN A 161 17.49 9.28 -8.31
C ASN A 161 18.76 9.34 -9.19
N ASP A 162 19.94 9.11 -8.61
CA ASP A 162 21.19 9.03 -9.38
C ASP A 162 21.19 7.82 -10.30
N LYS A 163 20.72 6.66 -9.85
CA LYS A 163 20.57 5.45 -10.67
C LYS A 163 19.61 5.66 -11.83
N ALA A 164 18.43 6.21 -11.56
CA ALA A 164 17.43 6.48 -12.58
C ALA A 164 17.93 7.48 -13.63
N ARG A 165 18.62 8.55 -13.21
CA ARG A 165 19.25 9.52 -14.13
C ARG A 165 20.32 8.87 -15.00
N ALA A 166 21.12 7.99 -14.44
CA ALA A 166 22.15 7.27 -15.21
C ALA A 166 21.52 6.33 -16.25
N ALA A 167 20.40 5.68 -15.93
CA ALA A 167 19.67 4.81 -16.85
C ALA A 167 18.96 5.59 -17.98
N HIS A 168 18.49 6.80 -17.70
CA HIS A 168 17.69 7.62 -18.62
C HIS A 168 18.17 9.08 -18.67
N PRO A 169 19.37 9.36 -19.23
CA PRO A 169 20.01 10.68 -19.17
C PRO A 169 19.25 11.77 -19.93
N THR A 170 18.29 11.42 -20.76
CA THR A 170 17.47 12.35 -21.56
C THR A 170 16.18 12.79 -20.86
N LEU A 171 15.78 12.10 -19.80
CA LEU A 171 14.58 12.48 -19.03
C LEU A 171 14.87 13.66 -18.11
N ASN A 172 13.91 14.57 -18.03
CA ASN A 172 13.98 15.69 -17.09
C ASN A 172 13.59 15.23 -15.67
N TYR A 173 14.57 14.83 -14.87
CA TYR A 173 14.35 14.37 -13.50
C TYR A 173 14.06 15.50 -12.49
N SER A 174 14.12 16.76 -12.87
CA SER A 174 13.70 17.87 -11.99
C SER A 174 12.19 17.89 -11.75
N SER A 175 11.40 17.34 -12.70
CA SER A 175 9.94 17.22 -12.62
C SER A 175 9.44 15.80 -12.38
N ALA A 176 10.34 14.80 -12.31
CA ALA A 176 9.98 13.37 -12.24
C ALA A 176 10.91 12.60 -11.29
N ALA A 177 11.30 13.21 -10.16
CA ALA A 177 12.20 12.59 -9.20
C ALA A 177 11.47 11.59 -8.29
N TYR A 178 12.17 10.56 -7.84
CA TYR A 178 11.74 9.73 -6.72
C TYR A 178 11.74 10.55 -5.43
N ARG A 179 10.76 10.33 -4.59
CA ARG A 179 10.55 10.96 -3.29
C ARG A 179 9.77 10.04 -2.35
N LEU A 180 9.58 10.43 -1.12
CA LEU A 180 8.56 9.82 -0.28
C LEU A 180 7.16 10.24 -0.79
N PRO A 181 6.13 9.39 -0.65
CA PRO A 181 4.75 9.81 -0.88
C PRO A 181 4.35 10.90 0.11
N THR A 182 3.47 11.80 -0.29
CA THR A 182 2.79 12.65 0.69
C THR A 182 1.82 11.80 1.51
N GLU A 183 1.44 12.28 2.69
CA GLU A 183 0.45 11.60 3.52
C GLU A 183 -0.88 11.41 2.79
N ALA A 184 -1.30 12.43 2.02
CA ALA A 184 -2.51 12.39 1.22
C ALA A 184 -2.42 11.38 0.06
N GLU A 185 -1.32 11.36 -0.68
CA GLU A 185 -1.06 10.35 -1.72
C GLU A 185 -1.07 8.94 -1.16
N TRP A 186 -0.44 8.75 0.01
CA TRP A 186 -0.39 7.46 0.67
C TRP A 186 -1.81 6.97 1.03
N GLU A 187 -2.66 7.82 1.66
CA GLU A 187 -4.01 7.44 2.04
C GLU A 187 -4.91 7.19 0.82
N TYR A 188 -4.81 8.04 -0.21
CA TYR A 188 -5.49 7.85 -1.48
C TYR A 188 -5.15 6.49 -2.11
N ALA A 189 -3.86 6.17 -2.16
CA ALA A 189 -3.35 4.91 -2.70
C ALA A 189 -3.76 3.70 -1.82
N ALA A 190 -3.76 3.84 -0.49
CA ALA A 190 -4.18 2.78 0.42
C ALA A 190 -5.68 2.47 0.30
N ARG A 191 -6.51 3.50 0.13
CA ARG A 191 -7.96 3.36 -0.09
C ARG A 191 -8.28 2.76 -1.46
N ALA A 192 -7.55 3.13 -2.48
CA ALA A 192 -7.73 2.65 -3.84
C ALA A 192 -9.21 2.67 -4.30
N GLY A 193 -9.89 3.80 -4.06
CA GLY A 193 -11.29 4.04 -4.40
C GLY A 193 -12.32 3.62 -3.35
N THR A 194 -11.92 3.05 -2.21
CA THR A 194 -12.85 2.68 -1.13
C THR A 194 -12.97 3.77 -0.06
N THR A 195 -14.10 3.76 0.67
CA THR A 195 -14.37 4.64 1.81
C THR A 195 -14.38 3.89 3.14
N THR A 196 -14.16 2.58 3.12
CA THR A 196 -14.14 1.71 4.29
C THR A 196 -12.84 1.88 5.08
N ALA A 197 -12.79 1.39 6.31
CA ALA A 197 -11.61 1.46 7.18
C ALA A 197 -10.36 0.82 6.52
N ARG A 198 -10.55 -0.19 5.67
CA ARG A 198 -9.52 -0.88 4.88
C ARG A 198 -10.01 -1.04 3.45
N TRP A 199 -9.12 -1.17 2.49
CA TRP A 199 -9.50 -1.36 1.09
C TRP A 199 -10.33 -2.64 0.84
N TRP A 200 -10.32 -3.61 1.78
CA TRP A 200 -11.15 -4.83 1.71
C TRP A 200 -12.40 -4.80 2.58
N GLY A 201 -12.72 -3.68 3.24
CA GLY A 201 -13.90 -3.51 4.09
C GLY A 201 -13.58 -2.95 5.48
N ASN A 202 -14.58 -2.97 6.36
CA ASN A 202 -14.43 -2.43 7.72
C ASN A 202 -13.79 -3.43 8.68
N ASP A 203 -14.00 -4.72 8.49
CA ASP A 203 -13.44 -5.76 9.35
C ASP A 203 -12.01 -6.11 8.95
N ILE A 204 -11.20 -6.45 9.95
CA ILE A 204 -9.82 -6.88 9.72
C ILE A 204 -9.76 -8.18 8.90
N GLY A 205 -10.72 -9.08 9.12
CA GLY A 205 -10.75 -10.41 8.51
C GLY A 205 -9.63 -11.30 9.06
N VAL A 206 -9.37 -12.40 8.35
CA VAL A 206 -8.31 -13.36 8.70
C VAL A 206 -7.26 -13.36 7.59
N ALA A 207 -5.99 -13.22 7.96
CA ALA A 207 -4.83 -13.25 7.06
C ALA A 207 -4.96 -12.29 5.84
N LYS A 208 -5.55 -11.10 6.04
CA LYS A 208 -5.63 -10.04 5.03
C LYS A 208 -4.42 -9.12 5.07
N ALA A 209 -3.76 -9.04 6.22
CA ALA A 209 -2.56 -8.25 6.48
C ALA A 209 -1.72 -8.94 7.54
N ASN A 210 -0.52 -8.44 7.80
CA ASN A 210 0.33 -8.88 8.91
C ASN A 210 0.23 -7.86 10.05
N CYS A 211 -0.37 -8.27 11.18
CA CYS A 211 -0.48 -7.46 12.39
C CYS A 211 -0.70 -8.36 13.62
N ASN A 212 -0.69 -7.80 14.81
CA ASN A 212 -1.02 -8.53 16.03
C ASN A 212 -2.54 -8.71 16.14
N GLY A 213 -3.04 -9.90 15.83
CA GLY A 213 -4.47 -10.23 15.79
C GLY A 213 -5.08 -10.21 14.37
N CYS A 214 -4.24 -10.24 13.33
CA CYS A 214 -4.68 -10.39 11.94
C CYS A 214 -4.84 -11.85 11.49
N GLY A 215 -4.34 -12.82 12.25
CA GLY A 215 -4.49 -14.25 12.00
C GLY A 215 -3.60 -14.80 10.86
N SER A 216 -2.52 -14.10 10.51
CA SER A 216 -1.51 -14.61 9.58
C SER A 216 -0.50 -15.53 10.29
N GLN A 217 0.26 -16.30 9.53
CA GLN A 217 1.33 -17.13 10.10
C GLN A 217 2.48 -16.30 10.73
N TRP A 218 2.62 -15.02 10.37
CA TRP A 218 3.61 -14.08 10.88
C TRP A 218 3.08 -13.22 12.03
N ASP A 219 1.79 -13.34 12.37
CA ASP A 219 1.04 -12.53 13.33
C ASP A 219 1.82 -12.32 14.63
N ASN A 220 2.12 -11.06 14.96
CA ASN A 220 2.88 -10.62 16.14
C ASN A 220 4.22 -11.34 16.35
N ARG A 221 4.85 -11.84 15.28
CA ARG A 221 6.08 -12.64 15.38
C ARG A 221 7.22 -12.06 14.55
N LEU A 222 6.96 -11.77 13.27
CA LEU A 222 7.94 -11.23 12.34
C LEU A 222 7.30 -10.55 11.13
N LEU A 223 8.16 -9.92 10.32
CA LEU A 223 7.81 -9.42 8.99
C LEU A 223 7.41 -10.57 8.05
N ALA A 224 6.56 -10.27 7.10
CA ALA A 224 6.24 -11.10 5.94
C ALA A 224 6.92 -10.53 4.70
N ASP A 225 7.11 -11.35 3.67
CA ASP A 225 7.56 -10.86 2.36
C ASP A 225 6.56 -9.82 1.81
N VAL A 226 7.08 -8.84 1.06
CA VAL A 226 6.31 -7.69 0.58
C VAL A 226 5.11 -8.03 -0.31
N ASP A 227 5.07 -9.26 -0.86
CA ASP A 227 3.99 -9.78 -1.71
C ASP A 227 3.15 -10.89 -1.06
N SER A 228 3.28 -11.11 0.25
CA SER A 228 2.59 -12.21 0.97
C SER A 228 1.07 -12.05 1.01
N PHE A 229 0.54 -10.85 0.82
CA PHE A 229 -0.89 -10.56 0.87
C PHE A 229 -1.41 -10.07 -0.48
N ARG A 230 -2.73 -10.10 -0.67
CA ARG A 230 -3.33 -9.62 -1.93
C ARG A 230 -3.12 -8.11 -2.10
N PRO A 231 -2.91 -7.63 -3.33
CA PRO A 231 -2.85 -6.20 -3.60
C PRO A 231 -4.25 -5.57 -3.53
N ASN A 232 -4.30 -4.25 -3.33
CA ASN A 232 -5.52 -3.48 -3.49
C ASN A 232 -5.88 -3.28 -4.98
N SER A 233 -6.97 -2.56 -5.27
CA SER A 233 -7.45 -2.36 -6.66
C SER A 233 -6.51 -1.52 -7.53
N PHE A 234 -5.53 -0.80 -6.95
CA PHE A 234 -4.46 -0.15 -7.69
C PHE A 234 -3.27 -1.06 -7.97
N GLY A 235 -3.24 -2.29 -7.43
CA GLY A 235 -2.14 -3.23 -7.58
C GLY A 235 -1.04 -3.09 -6.56
N LEU A 236 -1.27 -2.32 -5.51
CA LEU A 236 -0.31 -2.06 -4.45
C LEU A 236 -0.41 -3.12 -3.36
N TYR A 237 0.73 -3.69 -3.00
CA TYR A 237 0.88 -4.67 -1.92
C TYR A 237 1.31 -4.00 -0.63
N GLY A 238 0.98 -4.59 0.52
CA GLY A 238 1.51 -4.19 1.81
C GLY A 238 1.17 -2.75 2.25
N MET A 239 0.09 -2.14 1.71
CA MET A 239 -0.32 -0.80 2.15
C MET A 239 -0.76 -0.76 3.61
N LEU A 240 -1.26 -1.87 4.15
CA LEU A 240 -1.75 -1.98 5.52
C LEU A 240 -1.10 -3.18 6.22
N GLY A 241 -0.52 -2.93 7.41
CA GLY A 241 0.21 -3.91 8.20
C GLY A 241 1.65 -4.15 7.70
N ASN A 242 2.32 -5.10 8.27
CA ASN A 242 3.70 -5.51 8.03
C ASN A 242 4.73 -4.49 8.54
N ALA A 243 4.89 -3.35 7.90
CA ALA A 243 5.73 -2.25 8.35
C ALA A 243 5.00 -0.91 8.22
N TRP A 244 5.16 -0.02 9.20
CA TRP A 244 4.83 1.39 9.04
C TRP A 244 5.63 1.98 7.88
N GLN A 245 5.08 2.96 7.20
CA GLN A 245 5.69 3.59 6.03
C GLN A 245 5.84 5.09 6.25
N TRP A 246 7.08 5.58 6.12
CA TRP A 246 7.39 7.00 6.16
C TRP A 246 6.71 7.75 5.02
N THR A 247 6.23 8.97 5.31
CA THR A 247 5.77 9.95 4.32
C THR A 247 6.63 11.21 4.35
N GLY A 248 6.45 12.09 3.36
CA GLY A 248 7.17 13.36 3.29
C GLY A 248 6.67 14.43 4.27
N ASP A 249 5.55 14.19 4.94
CA ASP A 249 4.85 15.17 5.75
C ASP A 249 5.39 15.27 7.16
N CYS A 250 5.36 16.47 7.71
CA CYS A 250 5.52 16.71 9.13
C CYS A 250 4.28 16.25 9.90
N TRP A 251 4.48 15.80 11.14
CA TRP A 251 3.37 15.41 12.00
C TRP A 251 2.60 16.61 12.53
N HIS A 252 1.32 16.66 12.21
CA HIS A 252 0.35 17.59 12.78
C HIS A 252 -0.69 16.85 13.61
N ARG A 253 -1.14 17.46 14.68
CA ARG A 253 -2.08 16.83 15.65
C ARG A 253 -3.39 16.38 15.01
N ASN A 254 -3.85 17.05 13.95
CA ASN A 254 -5.06 16.77 13.21
C ASN A 254 -4.99 17.43 11.83
N PHE A 255 -6.03 17.34 11.02
CA PHE A 255 -6.08 17.90 9.66
C PHE A 255 -6.62 19.33 9.56
N VAL A 256 -6.70 20.10 10.66
CA VAL A 256 -7.09 21.52 10.59
C VAL A 256 -5.97 22.30 9.91
N GLY A 257 -6.25 22.86 8.72
CA GLY A 257 -5.27 23.60 7.91
C GLY A 257 -4.43 22.73 6.97
N ALA A 258 -4.72 21.43 6.85
CA ALA A 258 -4.01 20.52 5.93
C ALA A 258 -4.19 20.97 4.46
N PRO A 259 -3.16 20.76 3.60
CA PRO A 259 -3.28 20.99 2.16
C PRO A 259 -4.41 20.17 1.53
N GLN A 260 -5.11 20.75 0.54
CA GLN A 260 -6.20 20.08 -0.19
C GLN A 260 -5.79 19.69 -1.62
N ASP A 261 -4.57 19.99 -2.02
CA ASP A 261 -4.02 19.75 -3.36
C ASP A 261 -3.10 18.52 -3.43
N GLY A 262 -3.04 17.74 -2.32
CA GLY A 262 -2.21 16.55 -2.23
C GLY A 262 -0.73 16.83 -2.00
N SER A 263 -0.31 18.08 -1.85
CA SER A 263 1.08 18.43 -1.49
C SER A 263 1.41 17.99 -0.07
N ALA A 264 2.71 17.74 0.20
CA ALA A 264 3.18 17.41 1.53
C ALA A 264 2.99 18.58 2.50
N TRP A 265 2.49 18.31 3.68
CA TRP A 265 2.35 19.30 4.74
C TRP A 265 3.64 19.42 5.53
N THR A 266 4.49 20.35 5.12
CA THR A 266 5.84 20.54 5.68
C THR A 266 5.95 21.82 6.46
N GLU A 267 6.92 21.88 7.39
CA GLU A 267 7.34 23.06 8.16
C GLU A 267 8.83 23.24 7.99
N GLU A 268 9.35 24.45 8.32
CA GLU A 268 10.78 24.76 8.23
C GLU A 268 11.64 23.84 9.11
N ALA A 269 11.12 23.44 10.29
CA ALA A 269 11.75 22.49 11.20
C ALA A 269 10.75 21.38 11.58
N CYS A 270 10.91 20.23 10.98
CA CYS A 270 10.07 19.05 11.20
C CYS A 270 10.68 18.18 12.30
N ASP A 271 10.14 18.24 13.50
CA ASP A 271 10.62 17.40 14.61
C ASP A 271 10.15 15.96 14.50
N LYS A 272 8.99 15.75 13.84
CA LYS A 272 8.37 14.43 13.63
C LYS A 272 7.79 14.33 12.23
N HIS A 273 7.97 13.19 11.60
CA HIS A 273 7.33 12.86 10.33
C HIS A 273 6.16 11.89 10.53
N VAL A 274 5.24 11.92 9.57
CA VAL A 274 4.08 11.02 9.57
C VAL A 274 4.50 9.64 9.12
N ILE A 275 4.00 8.62 9.82
CA ILE A 275 4.05 7.21 9.41
C ILE A 275 2.65 6.66 9.26
N ARG A 276 2.46 5.75 8.31
CA ARG A 276 1.15 5.22 7.89
C ARG A 276 1.17 3.70 7.78
N GLY A 277 0.00 3.05 7.91
CA GLY A 277 -0.24 1.66 7.56
C GLY A 277 -0.27 0.66 8.71
N GLY A 278 0.38 0.94 9.83
CA GLY A 278 0.54 -0.04 10.91
C GLY A 278 1.63 -1.07 10.62
N SER A 279 1.98 -1.90 11.58
CA SER A 279 3.04 -2.89 11.46
C SER A 279 2.63 -4.28 11.94
N TRP A 280 3.51 -5.26 11.76
CA TRP A 280 3.32 -6.66 12.17
C TRP A 280 3.04 -6.85 13.66
N SER A 281 3.45 -5.92 14.52
CA SER A 281 3.23 -6.00 15.97
C SER A 281 2.10 -5.10 16.49
N ASN A 282 1.49 -4.28 15.63
CA ASN A 282 0.39 -3.40 16.03
C ASN A 282 -0.95 -4.12 16.01
N LEU A 283 -1.88 -3.68 16.88
CA LEU A 283 -3.25 -4.15 16.88
C LEU A 283 -4.00 -3.70 15.60
N PRO A 284 -5.10 -4.39 15.21
CA PRO A 284 -5.89 -4.06 14.02
C PRO A 284 -6.41 -2.61 13.95
N VAL A 285 -6.50 -1.92 15.07
CA VAL A 285 -6.91 -0.51 15.14
C VAL A 285 -5.95 0.42 14.42
N PHE A 286 -4.67 0.05 14.29
CA PHE A 286 -3.66 0.81 13.56
C PHE A 286 -3.56 0.41 12.07
N VAL A 287 -4.16 -0.73 11.69
CA VAL A 287 -4.12 -1.27 10.33
C VAL A 287 -5.38 -0.81 9.58
N ARG A 288 -5.50 0.52 9.38
CA ARG A 288 -6.61 1.19 8.69
C ARG A 288 -6.07 2.27 7.76
N SER A 289 -6.79 2.56 6.70
CA SER A 289 -6.36 3.54 5.69
C SER A 289 -6.18 4.94 6.28
N ALA A 290 -7.01 5.34 7.25
CA ALA A 290 -6.92 6.65 7.89
C ALA A 290 -6.01 6.68 9.13
N ALA A 291 -5.58 5.52 9.66
CA ALA A 291 -4.72 5.47 10.84
C ALA A 291 -3.36 6.11 10.56
N ARG A 292 -2.92 6.99 11.44
CA ARG A 292 -1.69 7.76 11.33
C ARG A 292 -0.96 7.83 12.66
N SER A 293 0.35 7.97 12.61
CA SER A 293 1.19 8.23 13.78
C SER A 293 2.32 9.20 13.40
N GLY A 294 2.89 9.86 14.40
CA GLY A 294 4.07 10.68 14.23
C GLY A 294 5.27 9.98 14.84
N SER A 295 6.39 9.92 14.12
CA SER A 295 7.66 9.42 14.63
C SER A 295 8.71 10.52 14.59
N GLY A 296 9.46 10.68 15.67
CA GLY A 296 10.42 11.78 15.83
C GLY A 296 11.80 11.43 15.28
N LEU A 297 12.62 12.46 15.00
CA LEU A 297 14.00 12.30 14.56
C LEU A 297 15.00 12.16 15.72
N ASN A 298 14.52 12.20 16.97
CA ASN A 298 15.33 12.30 18.19
C ASN A 298 15.20 11.11 19.14
N GLY A 299 14.81 9.92 18.66
CA GLY A 299 14.77 8.68 19.45
C GLY A 299 13.42 8.39 20.10
N GLY A 300 12.31 8.75 19.45
CA GLY A 300 10.97 8.28 19.84
C GLY A 300 10.78 6.78 19.56
N ASP A 301 9.69 6.20 20.09
CA ASP A 301 9.42 4.74 20.11
C ASP A 301 9.41 4.05 18.72
N TYR A 302 9.35 4.81 17.63
CA TYR A 302 9.31 4.29 16.25
C TYR A 302 10.50 4.69 15.39
N ASP A 303 11.45 5.49 15.94
CA ASP A 303 12.69 5.83 15.27
C ASP A 303 13.61 4.61 15.29
N TYR A 304 14.22 4.26 14.15
CA TYR A 304 15.11 3.09 14.06
C TYR A 304 14.50 1.80 14.63
N SER A 305 13.21 1.57 14.42
CA SER A 305 12.55 0.37 14.93
C SER A 305 12.36 -0.69 13.84
N SER A 306 12.25 -1.94 14.23
CA SER A 306 11.88 -3.06 13.35
C SER A 306 10.44 -2.97 12.82
N LEU A 307 9.76 -1.87 13.10
CA LEU A 307 8.34 -1.66 12.75
C LEU A 307 8.16 -0.68 11.60
N THR A 308 9.18 0.13 11.25
CA THR A 308 9.04 1.23 10.31
C THR A 308 10.01 1.09 9.13
N GLY A 309 9.44 1.11 7.94
CA GLY A 309 10.12 1.12 6.66
C GLY A 309 9.55 2.25 5.78
N PHE A 310 9.60 2.09 4.46
CA PHE A 310 9.10 3.09 3.53
C PHE A 310 8.81 2.49 2.15
N ARG A 311 8.06 3.23 1.35
CA ARG A 311 7.96 3.04 -0.10
C ARG A 311 8.24 4.35 -0.81
N VAL A 312 8.63 4.28 -2.07
CA VAL A 312 8.93 5.47 -2.85
C VAL A 312 7.73 5.87 -3.70
N ALA A 313 7.54 7.16 -3.87
CA ALA A 313 6.68 7.76 -4.88
C ALA A 313 7.54 8.37 -5.99
N ARG A 314 6.92 8.66 -7.13
CA ARG A 314 7.55 9.34 -8.24
C ARG A 314 6.52 10.22 -8.94
N ASP A 315 6.91 11.44 -9.25
CA ASP A 315 6.07 12.30 -10.08
C ASP A 315 6.06 11.76 -11.52
N LEU A 316 4.90 11.77 -12.14
CA LEU A 316 4.76 11.43 -13.55
C LEU A 316 4.85 12.73 -14.37
N PRO A 317 5.48 12.68 -15.57
CA PRO A 317 5.44 13.81 -16.48
C PRO A 317 3.99 14.23 -16.74
N SER A 318 3.73 15.54 -16.76
CA SER A 318 2.42 16.03 -17.21
C SER A 318 2.18 15.57 -18.64
N GLN A 319 0.95 15.17 -18.98
CA GLN A 319 0.61 14.76 -20.35
C GLN A 319 0.68 15.93 -21.36
N ASP A 320 1.04 17.11 -20.87
CA ASP A 320 1.12 18.36 -21.65
C ASP A 320 2.57 18.78 -21.97
N ASP A 321 3.59 17.98 -21.61
CA ASP A 321 5.01 18.23 -21.93
C ASP A 321 5.51 17.40 -23.13
#